data_0ef44ea10b00f89c5788d7de187a04fd
#
_entry.id   0ef44ea10b00f89c5788d7de187a04fd
#
_cell.length_a   1.000
_cell.length_b   1.000
_cell.length_c   1.000
_cell.angle_alpha   90.00
_cell.angle_beta   90.00
_cell.angle_gamma   90.00
#
_symmetry.space_group_name_H-M   'P 1'
#
loop_
_entity.id
_entity.type
_entity.pdbx_description
1 polymer ?
#
loop_
_entity_poly.entity_id
_entity_poly.type
_entity_poly.pdbx_seq_one_letter_code
_entity_poly.pdbx_strand_id
1 'polypeptide(L)'
;MGLVNRVVPLEELEEETVAWCREMLELSPFSLRLLKASFNASEDGMAGIQQLAHDANLLFYGSEEAQEGRNAYREKRRPDFGKFPKRP
;
A
#
# COMPACT_ATOMS: atom_id res chain seq x y z
N MET A 1 23.85 5.08 -17.02
CA MET A 1 23.01 5.98 -16.19
C MET A 1 21.89 5.27 -15.41
N GLY A 2 21.63 3.99 -15.59
CA GLY A 2 20.64 3.25 -14.78
C GLY A 2 19.15 3.57 -15.07
N LEU A 3 18.85 4.27 -16.16
CA LEU A 3 17.47 4.56 -16.56
C LEU A 3 16.79 3.38 -17.28
N VAL A 4 17.57 2.50 -17.90
CA VAL A 4 17.09 1.37 -18.65
C VAL A 4 17.48 0.09 -17.92
N ASN A 5 16.51 -0.75 -17.60
CA ASN A 5 16.74 -1.99 -16.89
C ASN A 5 17.19 -3.12 -17.83
N ARG A 6 16.63 -3.17 -19.02
CA ARG A 6 16.94 -4.18 -20.03
C ARG A 6 16.73 -3.63 -21.44
N VAL A 7 17.57 -4.07 -22.38
CA VAL A 7 17.43 -3.77 -23.81
C VAL A 7 17.22 -5.09 -24.54
N VAL A 8 16.19 -5.16 -25.35
CA VAL A 8 15.83 -6.33 -26.18
C VAL A 8 15.49 -5.87 -27.60
N PRO A 9 15.53 -6.75 -28.60
CA PRO A 9 14.99 -6.47 -29.93
C PRO A 9 13.51 -6.05 -29.85
N LEU A 10 13.06 -5.22 -30.80
CA LEU A 10 11.69 -4.68 -30.77
C LEU A 10 10.63 -5.79 -30.81
N GLU A 11 10.87 -6.84 -31.55
CA GLU A 11 10.00 -8.01 -31.68
C GLU A 11 9.83 -8.79 -30.34
N GLU A 12 10.79 -8.69 -29.43
CA GLU A 12 10.77 -9.38 -28.13
C GLU A 12 10.27 -8.49 -27.00
N LEU A 13 10.08 -7.19 -27.26
CA LEU A 13 9.79 -6.20 -26.22
C LEU A 13 8.50 -6.49 -25.46
N GLU A 14 7.44 -6.87 -26.15
CA GLU A 14 6.15 -7.18 -25.51
C GLU A 14 6.25 -8.44 -24.64
N GLU A 15 6.84 -9.50 -25.16
CA GLU A 15 7.00 -10.76 -24.42
C GLU A 15 7.84 -10.56 -23.15
N GLU A 16 8.95 -9.86 -23.24
CA GLU A 16 9.80 -9.54 -22.10
C GLU A 16 9.08 -8.69 -21.06
N THR A 17 8.34 -7.67 -21.51
CA THR A 17 7.55 -6.82 -20.60
C THR A 17 6.48 -7.61 -19.86
N VAL A 18 5.77 -8.48 -20.54
CA VAL A 18 4.76 -9.35 -19.94
C VAL A 18 5.39 -10.33 -18.94
N ALA A 19 6.57 -10.87 -19.23
CA ALA A 19 7.30 -11.73 -18.31
C ALA A 19 7.62 -11.00 -17.00
N TRP A 20 8.12 -9.77 -17.06
CA TRP A 20 8.36 -8.93 -15.88
C TRP A 20 7.09 -8.64 -15.09
N CYS A 21 5.99 -8.35 -15.78
CA CYS A 21 4.70 -8.16 -15.12
C CYS A 21 4.26 -9.41 -14.36
N ARG A 22 4.45 -10.59 -14.91
CA ARG A 22 4.12 -11.86 -14.25
C ARG A 22 4.97 -12.09 -13.01
N GLU A 23 6.28 -11.81 -13.07
CA GLU A 23 7.16 -11.87 -11.90
C GLU A 23 6.69 -10.93 -10.79
N MET A 24 6.31 -9.69 -11.14
CA MET A 24 5.77 -8.74 -10.17
C MET A 24 4.46 -9.23 -9.52
N LEU A 25 3.60 -9.92 -10.28
CA LEU A 25 2.34 -10.46 -9.75
C LEU A 25 2.54 -11.61 -8.74
N GLU A 26 3.72 -12.20 -8.66
CA GLU A 26 4.06 -13.18 -7.62
C GLU A 26 4.39 -12.53 -6.27
N LEU A 27 4.57 -11.21 -6.24
CA LEU A 27 4.83 -10.45 -5.02
C LEU A 27 3.52 -10.08 -4.32
N SER A 28 3.63 -9.61 -3.07
CA SER A 28 2.46 -9.18 -2.28
C SER A 28 1.67 -8.07 -2.98
N PRO A 29 0.39 -8.27 -3.31
CA PRO A 29 -0.44 -7.24 -3.96
C PRO A 29 -0.55 -5.97 -3.13
N PHE A 30 -0.59 -6.10 -1.81
CA PHE A 30 -0.65 -4.96 -0.89
C PHE A 30 0.65 -4.15 -0.91
N SER A 31 1.79 -4.82 -0.88
CA SER A 31 3.11 -4.18 -0.98
C SER A 31 3.28 -3.43 -2.30
N LEU A 32 2.87 -4.04 -3.42
CA LEU A 32 2.91 -3.39 -4.73
C LEU A 32 2.04 -2.13 -4.79
N ARG A 33 0.84 -2.18 -4.20
CA ARG A 33 -0.05 -1.02 -4.11
C ARG A 33 0.57 0.12 -3.32
N LEU A 34 1.12 -0.16 -2.14
CA LEU A 34 1.78 0.86 -1.31
C LEU A 34 2.99 1.47 -2.01
N LEU A 35 3.79 0.63 -2.67
CA LEU A 35 4.94 1.09 -3.43
C LEU A 35 4.53 2.03 -4.57
N LYS A 36 3.51 1.66 -5.35
CA LYS A 36 2.96 2.51 -6.42
C LYS A 36 2.39 3.82 -5.86
N ALA A 37 1.63 3.76 -4.76
CA ALA A 37 1.07 4.94 -4.12
C ALA A 37 2.15 5.89 -3.60
N SER A 38 3.27 5.37 -3.08
CA SER A 38 4.39 6.20 -2.62
C SER A 38 5.09 6.95 -3.76
N PHE A 39 5.23 6.33 -4.93
CA PHE A 39 5.74 7.03 -6.12
C PHE A 39 4.76 8.10 -6.60
N ASN A 40 3.47 7.78 -6.67
CA ASN A 40 2.46 8.74 -7.09
C ASN A 40 2.34 9.93 -6.13
N ALA A 41 2.56 9.73 -4.83
CA ALA A 41 2.51 10.83 -3.84
C ALA A 41 3.51 11.95 -4.15
N SER A 42 4.64 11.62 -4.75
CA SER A 42 5.64 12.60 -5.17
C SER A 42 5.19 13.45 -6.37
N GLU A 43 4.43 12.86 -7.29
CA GLU A 43 4.08 13.46 -8.59
C GLU A 43 2.67 14.06 -8.59
N ASP A 44 1.73 13.39 -7.96
CA ASP A 44 0.31 13.76 -7.94
C ASP A 44 -0.04 14.71 -6.77
N GLY A 45 0.95 15.12 -5.98
CA GLY A 45 0.77 16.05 -4.87
C GLY A 45 -0.27 15.56 -3.86
N MET A 46 -1.23 16.40 -3.50
CA MET A 46 -2.24 16.07 -2.48
C MET A 46 -3.07 14.83 -2.83
N ALA A 47 -3.39 14.62 -4.11
CA ALA A 47 -4.16 13.45 -4.55
C ALA A 47 -3.38 12.15 -4.30
N GLY A 48 -2.07 12.13 -4.57
CA GLY A 48 -1.20 10.99 -4.29
C GLY A 48 -1.07 10.71 -2.79
N ILE A 49 -0.96 11.76 -1.98
CA ILE A 49 -0.92 11.64 -0.52
C ILE A 49 -2.23 11.08 0.03
N GLN A 50 -3.38 11.50 -0.49
CA GLN A 50 -4.69 10.96 -0.08
C GLN A 50 -4.80 9.47 -0.36
N GLN A 51 -4.34 9.01 -1.51
CA GLN A 51 -4.33 7.58 -1.85
C GLN A 51 -3.45 6.79 -0.89
N LEU A 52 -2.23 7.28 -0.61
CA LEU A 52 -1.33 6.64 0.35
C LEU A 52 -1.92 6.57 1.75
N ALA A 53 -2.54 7.67 2.21
CA ALA A 53 -3.22 7.73 3.51
C ALA A 53 -4.42 6.76 3.57
N HIS A 54 -5.18 6.62 2.49
CA HIS A 54 -6.28 5.65 2.39
C HIS A 54 -5.76 4.21 2.53
N ASP A 55 -4.70 3.87 1.81
CA ASP A 55 -4.10 2.53 1.87
C ASP A 55 -3.53 2.23 3.26
N ALA A 56 -2.96 3.24 3.95
CA ALA A 56 -2.53 3.12 5.34
C ALA A 56 -3.72 2.89 6.29
N ASN A 57 -4.85 3.54 6.06
CA ASN A 57 -6.08 3.31 6.84
C ASN A 57 -6.61 1.88 6.71
N LEU A 58 -6.43 1.22 5.57
CA LEU A 58 -6.82 -0.18 5.43
C LEU A 58 -6.05 -1.10 6.40
N LEU A 59 -4.78 -0.78 6.68
CA LEU A 59 -4.00 -1.46 7.72
C LEU A 59 -4.58 -1.22 9.11
N PHE A 60 -4.95 0.03 9.41
CA PHE A 60 -5.56 0.39 10.68
C PHE A 60 -6.84 -0.42 10.93
N TYR A 61 -7.73 -0.54 9.93
CA TYR A 61 -8.98 -1.31 10.08
C TYR A 61 -8.76 -2.79 10.42
N GLY A 62 -7.63 -3.36 10.04
CA GLY A 62 -7.22 -4.71 10.43
C GLY A 62 -6.60 -4.83 11.82
N SER A 63 -6.33 -3.71 12.50
CA SER A 63 -5.65 -3.69 13.78
C SER A 63 -6.58 -3.94 14.98
N GLU A 64 -5.98 -4.34 16.11
CA GLU A 64 -6.71 -4.47 17.38
C GLU A 64 -7.25 -3.13 17.89
N GLU A 65 -6.56 -2.03 17.60
CA GLU A 65 -7.04 -0.67 17.94
C GLU A 65 -8.35 -0.35 17.21
N ALA A 66 -8.46 -0.65 15.93
CA ALA A 66 -9.70 -0.45 15.19
C ALA A 66 -10.83 -1.34 15.72
N GLN A 67 -10.51 -2.58 16.11
CA GLN A 67 -11.49 -3.49 16.72
C GLN A 67 -11.98 -2.94 18.07
N GLU A 68 -11.08 -2.41 18.90
CA GLU A 68 -11.46 -1.76 20.16
C GLU A 68 -12.40 -0.58 19.92
N GLY A 69 -12.07 0.31 18.99
CA GLY A 69 -12.92 1.45 18.63
C GLY A 69 -14.31 1.03 18.19
N ARG A 70 -14.39 0.02 17.31
CA ARG A 70 -15.66 -0.53 16.84
C ARG A 70 -16.48 -1.16 17.95
N ASN A 71 -15.85 -1.98 18.79
CA ASN A 71 -16.53 -2.68 19.87
C ASN A 71 -17.03 -1.70 20.92
N ALA A 72 -16.20 -0.72 21.31
CA ALA A 72 -16.60 0.33 22.24
C ALA A 72 -17.82 1.11 21.76
N TYR A 73 -17.87 1.44 20.45
CA TYR A 73 -19.04 2.10 19.85
C TYR A 73 -20.30 1.23 19.94
N ARG A 74 -20.20 -0.04 19.60
CA ARG A 74 -21.34 -1.00 19.64
C ARG A 74 -21.84 -1.21 21.08
N GLU A 75 -20.93 -1.27 22.03
CA GLU A 75 -21.20 -1.47 23.45
C GLU A 75 -21.56 -0.17 24.19
N LYS A 76 -21.55 0.95 23.49
CA LYS A 76 -21.82 2.30 24.03
C LYS A 76 -20.96 2.67 25.24
N ARG A 77 -19.71 2.23 25.24
CA ARG A 77 -18.68 2.56 26.24
C ARG A 77 -17.57 3.43 25.64
N ARG A 78 -16.73 3.99 26.49
CA ARG A 78 -15.51 4.65 26.05
C ARG A 78 -14.48 3.61 25.59
N PRO A 79 -13.78 3.83 24.46
CA PRO A 79 -12.71 2.96 24.03
C PRO A 79 -11.50 3.07 24.98
N ASP A 80 -10.84 1.95 25.21
CA ASP A 80 -9.60 1.88 25.99
C ASP A 80 -8.40 1.76 25.06
N PHE A 81 -7.95 2.89 24.54
CA PHE A 81 -6.74 2.93 23.70
C PHE A 81 -5.44 3.00 24.52
N GLY A 82 -5.54 3.13 25.85
CA GLY A 82 -4.37 3.20 26.72
C GLY A 82 -3.57 1.91 26.80
N LYS A 83 -4.20 0.79 26.49
CA LYS A 83 -3.57 -0.55 26.44
C LYS A 83 -2.67 -0.80 25.23
N PHE A 84 -2.78 0.04 24.20
CA PHE A 84 -1.97 -0.11 22.98
C PHE A 84 -0.70 0.73 23.07
N PRO A 85 0.41 0.26 22.47
CA PRO A 85 1.65 1.01 22.42
C PRO A 85 1.45 2.32 21.65
N LYS A 86 1.94 3.42 22.19
CA LYS A 86 1.82 4.74 21.55
C LYS A 86 2.86 4.99 20.46
N ARG A 87 3.78 4.07 20.29
CA ARG A 87 4.78 4.05 19.23
C ARG A 87 4.96 2.62 18.76
N PRO A 88 5.10 2.41 17.46
CA PRO A 88 5.42 1.10 16.92
C PRO A 88 6.80 0.64 17.35
#